data_9c46d789140352fb03f37b5d1ac64320
#
_entry.id   9c46d789140352fb03f37b5d1ac64320
#
_cell.length_a   1.000
_cell.length_b   1.000
_cell.length_c   1.000
_cell.angle_alpha   90.00
_cell.angle_beta   90.00
_cell.angle_gamma   90.00
#
_symmetry.space_group_name_H-M   'P 1'
#
loop_
_entity.id
_entity.type
_entity.pdbx_description
1 polymer ?
#
loop_
_entity_poly.entity_id
_entity_poly.type
_entity_poly.pdbx_seq_one_letter_code
_entity_poly.pdbx_strand_id
1 'polypeptide(L)'
;MAAIAAQQPLFRSGTELVDLFVTVTEDNGRLVPGLLQEDFAIFDEGEEQEIVLFESDVRPITVVVMLDTSSSMTLNLDLLMAGAEQFLIRMLPEDKGKVGAFNAKIQILPETGFTGDRDELI
;
A
#
# COMPACT_ATOMS: atom_id res chain seq x y z
N MET A 1 -0.10 -31.39 59.81
CA MET A 1 0.58 -30.27 59.14
C MET A 1 0.17 -30.27 57.68
N ALA A 2 -0.65 -29.26 57.28
CA ALA A 2 -1.06 -29.12 55.89
C ALA A 2 -0.10 -28.15 55.20
N ALA A 3 0.54 -28.62 54.11
CA ALA A 3 1.42 -27.77 53.29
C ALA A 3 0.55 -26.99 52.34
N ILE A 4 0.55 -25.65 52.44
CA ILE A 4 -0.07 -24.74 51.51
C ILE A 4 0.94 -24.57 50.37
N ALA A 5 0.60 -25.14 49.19
CA ALA A 5 1.35 -24.90 47.97
C ALA A 5 0.98 -23.49 47.48
N ALA A 6 1.95 -22.58 47.57
CA ALA A 6 1.82 -21.25 46.98
C ALA A 6 1.86 -21.41 45.45
N GLN A 7 0.75 -21.14 44.78
CA GLN A 7 0.70 -20.98 43.32
C GLN A 7 1.42 -19.68 42.95
N GLN A 8 2.53 -19.80 42.24
CA GLN A 8 3.18 -18.66 41.62
C GLN A 8 2.31 -18.12 40.48
N PRO A 9 2.04 -16.83 40.44
CA PRO A 9 1.34 -16.24 39.31
C PRO A 9 2.17 -16.41 38.05
N LEU A 10 1.61 -17.08 37.05
CA LEU A 10 2.20 -17.15 35.71
C LEU A 10 1.99 -15.79 35.06
N PHE A 11 2.95 -14.91 35.15
CA PHE A 11 3.01 -13.70 34.33
C PHE A 11 3.29 -14.13 32.89
N ARG A 12 2.30 -14.11 32.01
CA ARG A 12 2.47 -14.14 30.57
C ARG A 12 2.72 -12.68 30.16
N SER A 13 3.98 -12.30 30.04
CA SER A 13 4.38 -11.11 29.29
C SER A 13 4.20 -11.44 27.82
N GLY A 14 3.06 -11.09 27.26
CA GLY A 14 2.86 -11.06 25.81
C GLY A 14 3.42 -9.75 25.30
N THR A 15 4.48 -9.78 24.51
CA THR A 15 4.88 -8.62 23.71
C THR A 15 3.90 -8.54 22.55
N GLU A 16 3.11 -7.50 22.49
CA GLU A 16 2.23 -7.21 21.36
C GLU A 16 3.04 -6.38 20.35
N LEU A 17 3.16 -6.89 19.12
CA LEU A 17 3.75 -6.14 18.03
C LEU A 17 2.65 -5.31 17.36
N VAL A 18 2.94 -4.04 17.16
CA VAL A 18 2.06 -3.11 16.45
C VAL A 18 2.72 -2.73 15.13
N ASP A 19 1.99 -2.93 14.02
CA ASP A 19 2.46 -2.54 12.70
C ASP A 19 2.11 -1.07 12.44
N LEU A 20 3.12 -0.27 12.10
CA LEU A 20 2.97 1.13 11.72
C LEU A 20 3.31 1.32 10.25
N PHE A 21 2.37 1.86 9.48
CA PHE A 21 2.59 2.25 8.09
C PHE A 21 2.85 3.75 8.02
N VAL A 22 4.09 4.11 7.68
CA VAL A 22 4.54 5.51 7.72
C VAL A 22 4.88 5.99 6.31
N THR A 23 4.40 7.19 5.96
CA THR A 23 4.77 7.89 4.74
C THR A 23 5.39 9.23 5.13
N VAL A 24 6.62 9.47 4.68
CA VAL A 24 7.33 10.72 4.92
C VAL A 24 7.32 11.58 3.66
N THR A 25 6.89 12.82 3.79
CA THR A 25 6.84 13.78 2.70
C THR A 25 7.50 15.10 3.08
N GLU A 26 8.09 15.77 2.08
CA GLU A 26 8.47 17.18 2.19
C GLU A 26 7.21 18.08 2.27
N ASP A 27 7.39 19.35 2.62
CA ASP A 27 6.31 20.35 2.69
C ASP A 27 5.55 20.53 1.36
N ASN A 28 6.19 20.22 0.24
CA ASN A 28 5.60 20.26 -1.11
C ASN A 28 4.84 18.98 -1.49
N GLY A 29 4.74 18.00 -0.58
CA GLY A 29 4.05 16.72 -0.78
C GLY A 29 4.89 15.65 -1.50
N ARG A 30 6.18 15.90 -1.78
CA ARG A 30 7.06 14.89 -2.39
C ARG A 30 7.48 13.86 -1.34
N LEU A 31 7.50 12.59 -1.74
CA LEU A 31 8.01 11.51 -0.90
C LEU A 31 9.51 11.70 -0.62
N VAL A 32 9.92 11.41 0.59
CA VAL A 32 11.33 11.37 1.00
C VAL A 32 11.81 9.92 0.93
N PRO A 33 12.56 9.53 -0.10
CA PRO A 33 13.08 8.18 -0.24
C PRO A 33 14.34 7.96 0.58
N GLY A 34 14.68 6.68 0.83
CA GLY A 34 15.98 6.27 1.35
C GLY A 34 16.17 6.50 2.84
N LEU A 35 15.10 6.74 3.59
CA LEU A 35 15.14 6.80 5.05
C LEU A 35 15.45 5.42 5.65
N LEU A 36 16.29 5.42 6.68
CA LEU A 36 16.71 4.23 7.41
C LEU A 36 16.04 4.17 8.78
N GLN A 37 16.12 3.04 9.46
CA GLN A 37 15.55 2.86 10.81
C GLN A 37 16.03 3.93 11.79
N GLU A 38 17.28 4.36 11.69
CA GLU A 38 17.89 5.37 12.54
C GLU A 38 17.33 6.79 12.35
N ASP A 39 16.59 7.02 11.26
CA ASP A 39 15.90 8.29 10.99
C ASP A 39 14.55 8.39 11.70
N PHE A 40 14.11 7.32 12.40
CA PHE A 40 12.82 7.24 13.05
C PHE A 40 12.96 7.03 14.56
N ALA A 41 12.11 7.69 15.30
CA ALA A 41 11.86 7.41 16.71
C ALA A 41 10.35 7.28 16.93
N ILE A 42 9.92 6.23 17.62
CA ILE A 42 8.52 5.96 17.91
C ILE A 42 8.28 6.21 19.39
N PHE A 43 7.22 6.94 19.70
CA PHE A 43 6.82 7.21 21.07
C PHE A 43 5.38 6.75 21.29
N ASP A 44 5.14 6.06 22.39
CA ASP A 44 3.81 5.72 22.88
C ASP A 44 3.64 6.29 24.30
N GLU A 45 2.60 7.10 24.49
CA GLU A 45 2.34 7.83 25.75
C GLU A 45 3.56 8.65 26.27
N GLY A 46 4.46 9.02 25.35
CA GLY A 46 5.67 9.81 25.65
C GLY A 46 6.90 8.96 25.99
N GLU A 47 6.80 7.64 25.99
CA GLU A 47 7.92 6.73 26.15
C GLU A 47 8.38 6.19 24.79
N GLU A 48 9.70 6.22 24.57
CA GLU A 48 10.30 5.73 23.34
C GLU A 48 10.18 4.20 23.24
N GLN A 49 9.71 3.73 22.08
CA GLN A 49 9.49 2.33 21.79
C GLN A 49 10.57 1.80 20.84
N GLU A 50 10.98 0.55 21.07
CA GLU A 50 11.95 -0.12 20.20
C GLU A 50 11.33 -0.51 18.85
N ILE A 51 12.03 -0.18 17.76
CA ILE A 51 11.68 -0.65 16.42
C ILE A 51 12.31 -2.03 16.23
N VAL A 52 11.52 -3.08 16.39
CA VAL A 52 11.99 -4.47 16.28
C VAL A 52 12.07 -4.98 14.84
N LEU A 53 11.32 -4.34 13.93
CA LEU A 53 11.35 -4.63 12.49
C LEU A 53 11.16 -3.33 11.71
N PHE A 54 12.02 -3.08 10.75
CA PHE A 54 11.93 -1.94 9.84
C PHE A 54 12.02 -2.43 8.40
N GLU A 55 11.02 -2.08 7.60
CA GLU A 55 11.00 -2.38 6.18
C GLU A 55 10.78 -1.08 5.41
N SER A 56 11.69 -0.75 4.50
CA SER A 56 11.59 0.40 3.59
C SER A 56 11.70 0.01 2.12
N ASP A 57 11.55 -1.28 1.84
CA ASP A 57 11.66 -1.80 0.49
C ASP A 57 10.48 -1.38 -0.37
N VAL A 58 10.79 -0.93 -1.58
CA VAL A 58 9.77 -0.73 -2.62
C VAL A 58 9.31 -2.11 -3.09
N ARG A 59 8.06 -2.46 -2.79
CA ARG A 59 7.48 -3.74 -3.21
C ARG A 59 6.64 -3.55 -4.46
N PRO A 60 6.75 -4.47 -5.45
CA PRO A 60 5.89 -4.44 -6.62
C PRO A 60 4.42 -4.55 -6.22
N ILE A 61 3.59 -3.75 -6.85
CA ILE A 61 2.14 -3.80 -6.67
C ILE A 61 1.46 -4.50 -7.85
N THR A 62 0.27 -5.01 -7.57
CA THR A 62 -0.66 -5.48 -8.61
C THR A 62 -1.92 -4.65 -8.51
N VAL A 63 -2.28 -3.96 -9.59
CA VAL A 63 -3.35 -2.96 -9.58
C VAL A 63 -4.38 -3.24 -10.67
N VAL A 64 -5.64 -2.91 -10.40
CA VAL A 64 -6.69 -2.83 -11.42
C VAL A 64 -7.17 -1.39 -11.48
N VAL A 65 -6.98 -0.74 -12.62
CA VAL A 65 -7.48 0.61 -12.89
C VAL A 65 -8.84 0.49 -13.56
N MET A 66 -9.90 0.97 -12.90
CA MET A 66 -11.26 0.92 -13.43
C MET A 66 -11.74 2.32 -13.81
N LEU A 67 -12.09 2.51 -15.08
CA LEU A 67 -12.53 3.76 -15.65
C LEU A 67 -14.06 3.79 -15.75
N ASP A 68 -14.66 4.82 -15.18
CA ASP A 68 -16.08 5.10 -15.40
C ASP A 68 -16.29 5.73 -16.80
N THR A 69 -16.86 4.94 -17.69
CA THR A 69 -17.18 5.37 -19.06
C THR A 69 -18.70 5.57 -19.25
N SER A 70 -19.42 5.87 -18.16
CA SER A 70 -20.85 6.18 -18.21
C SER A 70 -21.11 7.45 -19.00
N SER A 71 -22.37 7.65 -19.41
CA SER A 71 -22.75 8.80 -20.24
C SER A 71 -22.49 10.16 -19.56
N SER A 72 -22.49 10.22 -18.23
CA SER A 72 -22.13 11.42 -17.47
C SER A 72 -20.65 11.82 -17.62
N MET A 73 -19.78 10.86 -17.96
CA MET A 73 -18.34 11.09 -18.14
C MET A 73 -17.94 11.46 -19.56
N THR A 74 -18.88 11.46 -20.53
CA THR A 74 -18.59 11.65 -21.96
C THR A 74 -17.76 12.91 -22.25
N LEU A 75 -18.01 14.01 -21.56
CA LEU A 75 -17.27 15.26 -21.76
C LEU A 75 -15.86 15.26 -21.16
N ASN A 76 -15.58 14.34 -20.24
CA ASN A 76 -14.32 14.25 -19.52
C ASN A 76 -13.53 12.95 -19.85
N LEU A 77 -14.02 12.17 -20.80
CA LEU A 77 -13.45 10.85 -21.11
C LEU A 77 -11.98 10.95 -21.53
N ASP A 78 -11.65 11.93 -22.39
CA ASP A 78 -10.27 12.13 -22.85
C ASP A 78 -9.34 12.47 -21.70
N LEU A 79 -9.79 13.28 -20.75
CA LEU A 79 -9.02 13.63 -19.55
C LEU A 79 -8.83 12.42 -18.63
N LEU A 80 -9.88 11.61 -18.48
CA LEU A 80 -9.86 10.38 -17.69
C LEU A 80 -8.86 9.38 -18.27
N MET A 81 -8.91 9.17 -19.58
CA MET A 81 -7.99 8.27 -20.29
C MET A 81 -6.53 8.75 -20.19
N ALA A 82 -6.29 10.04 -20.43
CA ALA A 82 -4.96 10.62 -20.27
C ALA A 82 -4.42 10.50 -18.82
N GLY A 83 -5.28 10.63 -17.82
CA GLY A 83 -4.92 10.43 -16.42
C GLY A 83 -4.55 8.98 -16.11
N ALA A 84 -5.31 8.02 -16.63
CA ALA A 84 -5.03 6.60 -16.49
C ALA A 84 -3.71 6.21 -17.17
N GLU A 85 -3.48 6.68 -18.39
CA GLU A 85 -2.23 6.48 -19.12
C GLU A 85 -1.04 7.00 -18.32
N GLN A 86 -1.12 8.23 -17.80
CA GLN A 86 -0.05 8.82 -16.99
C GLN A 86 0.21 8.04 -15.70
N PHE A 87 -0.82 7.45 -15.09
CA PHE A 87 -0.66 6.58 -13.94
C PHE A 87 0.09 5.30 -14.32
N LEU A 88 -0.34 4.64 -15.39
CA LEU A 88 0.25 3.37 -15.86
C LEU A 88 1.72 3.52 -16.27
N ILE A 89 2.07 4.59 -16.98
CA ILE A 89 3.45 4.88 -17.39
C ILE A 89 4.39 5.04 -16.17
N ARG A 90 3.86 5.54 -15.04
CA ARG A 90 4.64 5.78 -13.82
C ARG A 90 4.74 4.60 -12.89
N MET A 91 4.05 3.50 -13.16
CA MET A 91 4.20 2.26 -12.40
C MET A 91 5.64 1.75 -12.52
N LEU A 92 6.14 1.09 -11.48
CA LEU A 92 7.49 0.50 -11.50
C LEU A 92 7.57 -0.66 -12.49
N PRO A 93 8.75 -1.00 -13.00
CA PRO A 93 8.92 -2.09 -13.98
C PRO A 93 8.37 -3.44 -13.51
N GLU A 94 8.43 -3.70 -12.20
CA GLU A 94 7.96 -4.94 -11.58
C GLU A 94 6.46 -4.94 -11.27
N ASP A 95 5.81 -3.77 -11.32
CA ASP A 95 4.38 -3.65 -11.10
C ASP A 95 3.59 -4.29 -12.22
N LYS A 96 2.44 -4.85 -11.87
CA LYS A 96 1.52 -5.47 -12.83
C LYS A 96 0.14 -4.85 -12.74
N GLY A 97 -0.53 -4.77 -13.87
CA GLY A 97 -1.85 -4.16 -13.93
C GLY A 97 -2.85 -4.86 -14.82
N LYS A 98 -4.07 -4.41 -14.66
CA LYS A 98 -5.17 -4.53 -15.61
C LYS A 98 -5.86 -3.19 -15.70
N VAL A 99 -6.40 -2.89 -16.87
CA VAL A 99 -7.25 -1.72 -17.08
C VAL A 99 -8.63 -2.21 -17.45
N GLY A 100 -9.62 -1.60 -16.85
CA GLY A 100 -11.02 -1.90 -17.14
C GLY A 100 -11.84 -0.63 -17.30
N ALA A 101 -12.92 -0.75 -18.02
CA ALA A 101 -13.93 0.26 -18.16
C ALA A 101 -15.28 -0.30 -17.72
N PHE A 102 -16.07 0.52 -17.09
CA PHE A 102 -17.44 0.18 -16.73
C PHE A 102 -18.45 1.26 -17.15
N ASN A 103 -19.54 0.79 -17.72
CA ASN A 103 -20.75 1.55 -17.96
C ASN A 103 -21.95 0.61 -17.75
N ALA A 104 -22.70 0.28 -18.78
CA ALA A 104 -23.70 -0.80 -18.74
C ALA A 104 -23.08 -2.18 -18.71
N LYS A 105 -21.79 -2.30 -19.03
CA LYS A 105 -21.01 -3.53 -19.01
C LYS A 105 -19.63 -3.25 -18.41
N ILE A 106 -19.01 -4.29 -17.86
CA ILE A 106 -17.63 -4.23 -17.36
C ILE A 106 -16.74 -4.93 -18.41
N GLN A 107 -15.66 -4.26 -18.81
CA GLN A 107 -14.59 -4.81 -19.63
C GLN A 107 -13.27 -4.64 -18.90
N ILE A 108 -12.44 -5.67 -18.89
CA ILE A 108 -11.12 -5.63 -18.25
C ILE A 108 -10.10 -6.26 -19.18
N LEU A 109 -9.00 -5.57 -19.42
CA LEU A 109 -7.90 -5.99 -20.27
C LEU A 109 -6.56 -6.04 -19.51
N PRO A 110 -5.65 -6.92 -19.88
CA PRO A 110 -5.89 -8.06 -20.75
C PRO A 110 -6.85 -9.08 -20.12
N GLU A 111 -7.57 -9.85 -20.92
CA GLU A 111 -8.46 -10.93 -20.44
C GLU A 111 -7.69 -12.02 -19.70
N THR A 112 -6.44 -12.22 -20.08
CA THR A 112 -5.48 -13.13 -19.41
C THR A 112 -5.01 -12.55 -18.07
N GLY A 113 -3.93 -13.04 -17.49
CA GLY A 113 -3.40 -12.60 -16.21
C GLY A 113 -3.08 -11.08 -16.13
N PHE A 114 -2.50 -10.67 -15.04
CA PHE A 114 -1.97 -9.31 -14.89
C PHE A 114 -0.67 -9.16 -15.69
N THR A 115 -0.50 -8.03 -16.37
CA THR A 115 0.67 -7.74 -17.18
C THR A 115 1.51 -6.59 -16.61
N GLY A 116 2.81 -6.64 -16.84
CA GLY A 116 3.73 -5.52 -16.64
C GLY A 116 4.00 -4.73 -17.94
N ASP A 117 3.48 -5.22 -19.07
CA ASP A 117 3.62 -4.57 -20.37
C ASP A 117 2.69 -3.36 -20.46
N ARG A 118 3.28 -2.17 -20.61
CA ARG A 118 2.53 -0.91 -20.67
C ARG A 118 1.76 -0.75 -21.96
N ASP A 119 2.27 -1.32 -23.05
CA ASP A 119 1.61 -1.26 -24.37
C ASP A 119 0.34 -2.13 -24.40
N GLU A 120 0.26 -3.14 -23.53
CA GLU A 120 -0.98 -3.92 -23.34
C GLU A 120 -2.02 -3.22 -22.44
N LEU A 121 -1.59 -2.23 -21.66
CA LEU A 121 -2.44 -1.53 -20.68
C LEU A 121 -2.98 -0.20 -21.21
N ILE A 122 -2.37 0.39 -22.23
CA ILE A 122 -2.71 1.67 -22.84
C ILE A 122 -3.42 1.45 -24.18
#